data_57bd544548ae7d17c8c66839f0a75f40
#
_entry.id   57bd544548ae7d17c8c66839f0a75f40
#
_cell.length_a   1.000
_cell.length_b   1.000
_cell.length_c   1.000
_cell.angle_alpha   90.00
_cell.angle_beta   90.00
_cell.angle_gamma   90.00
#
_symmetry.space_group_name_H-M   'P 1'
#
loop_
_entity.id
_entity.type
_entity.pdbx_description
1 polymer ?
#
loop_
_entity_poly.entity_id
_entity_poly.type
_entity_poly.pdbx_seq_one_letter_code
_entity_poly.pdbx_strand_id
1 'polypeptide(L)'
;MAVDVVKLTYEGSPAFAGLFDQILREEGLTVDYEPPAEPRDETAAMEVATLVLTVTGPLWPAIWDAVRKFKAFEIGQGAKISGPPELEMSTEDRLAMLDRLRDQGKITAEEHALHRARILGEL
;
A
#
# COMPACT_ATOMS: atom_id res chain seq x y z
N MET A 1 3.48 -10.74 19.79
CA MET A 1 3.22 -10.59 18.36
C MET A 1 4.00 -9.42 17.80
N ALA A 2 4.68 -9.65 16.70
CA ALA A 2 5.39 -8.55 16.05
C ALA A 2 4.40 -7.60 15.39
N VAL A 3 4.56 -6.30 15.63
CA VAL A 3 3.78 -5.26 14.99
C VAL A 3 4.70 -4.57 13.99
N ASP A 4 4.32 -4.61 12.72
CA ASP A 4 5.07 -3.95 11.67
C ASP A 4 4.52 -2.54 11.44
N VAL A 5 5.41 -1.58 11.33
CA VAL A 5 5.06 -0.18 11.05
C VAL A 5 5.72 0.22 9.74
N VAL A 6 4.91 0.72 8.81
CA VAL A 6 5.38 1.16 7.50
C VAL A 6 4.88 2.58 7.25
N LYS A 7 5.77 3.44 6.80
CA LYS A 7 5.41 4.81 6.41
C LYS A 7 5.38 4.90 4.89
N LEU A 8 4.24 5.33 4.38
CA LEU A 8 4.06 5.62 2.96
C LEU A 8 3.88 7.13 2.79
N THR A 9 4.45 7.66 1.72
CA THR A 9 4.29 9.07 1.36
C THR A 9 3.43 9.15 0.10
N TYR A 10 2.36 9.92 0.18
CA TYR A 10 1.47 10.19 -0.94
C TYR A 10 1.76 11.60 -1.48
N GLU A 11 1.97 11.69 -2.79
CA GLU A 11 2.08 12.97 -3.51
C GLU A 11 1.04 12.96 -4.62
N GLY A 12 0.08 13.87 -4.54
CA GLY A 12 -0.96 13.94 -5.55
C GLY A 12 -2.05 14.93 -5.17
N SER A 13 -3.20 14.82 -5.83
CA SER A 13 -4.34 15.68 -5.53
C SER A 13 -4.83 15.44 -4.11
N PRO A 14 -5.07 16.51 -3.33
CA PRO A 14 -5.57 16.38 -1.95
C PRO A 14 -6.89 15.61 -1.86
N ALA A 15 -7.73 15.74 -2.86
CA ALA A 15 -9.03 15.07 -2.89
C ALA A 15 -8.93 13.54 -2.87
N PHE A 16 -7.80 12.99 -3.31
CA PHE A 16 -7.65 11.53 -3.46
C PHE A 16 -6.76 10.89 -2.40
N ALA A 17 -6.15 11.68 -1.52
CA ALA A 17 -5.42 11.14 -0.37
C ALA A 17 -6.36 10.34 0.53
N GLY A 18 -7.58 10.85 0.76
CA GLY A 18 -8.59 10.15 1.54
C GLY A 18 -9.08 8.85 0.89
N LEU A 19 -9.13 8.81 -0.44
CA LEU A 19 -9.49 7.59 -1.16
C LEU A 19 -8.43 6.50 -0.94
N PHE A 20 -7.16 6.86 -1.02
CA PHE A 20 -6.08 5.92 -0.78
C PHE A 20 -6.10 5.41 0.67
N ASP A 21 -6.31 6.30 1.64
CA ASP A 21 -6.49 5.93 3.04
C ASP A 21 -7.64 4.92 3.21
N GLN A 22 -8.78 5.18 2.57
CA GLN A 22 -9.93 4.29 2.63
C GLN A 22 -9.60 2.91 2.05
N ILE A 23 -8.93 2.85 0.90
CA ILE A 23 -8.56 1.59 0.27
C ILE A 23 -7.63 0.78 1.17
N LEU A 24 -6.65 1.43 1.80
CA LEU A 24 -5.77 0.77 2.76
C LEU A 24 -6.54 0.17 3.92
N ARG A 25 -7.51 0.90 4.46
CA ARG A 25 -8.35 0.41 5.56
C ARG A 25 -9.25 -0.76 5.14
N GLU A 26 -9.73 -0.75 3.91
CA GLU A 26 -10.53 -1.85 3.36
C GLU A 26 -9.72 -3.14 3.21
N GLU A 27 -8.39 -3.03 3.06
CA GLU A 27 -7.50 -4.18 3.03
C GLU A 27 -7.13 -4.69 4.43
N GLY A 28 -7.73 -4.13 5.47
CA GLY A 28 -7.50 -4.56 6.85
C GLY A 28 -6.31 -3.87 7.53
N LEU A 29 -5.78 -2.82 6.93
CA LEU A 29 -4.65 -2.09 7.49
C LEU A 29 -5.12 -0.99 8.43
N THR A 30 -4.40 -0.80 9.54
CA THR A 30 -4.63 0.35 10.43
C THR A 30 -3.77 1.51 9.93
N VAL A 31 -4.42 2.64 9.65
CA VAL A 31 -3.75 3.77 9.02
C VAL A 31 -3.87 5.00 9.90
N ASP A 32 -2.73 5.65 10.18
CA ASP A 32 -2.67 6.99 10.73
C ASP A 32 -2.31 7.94 9.60
N TYR A 33 -3.26 8.78 9.24
CA TYR A 33 -3.06 9.80 8.23
C TYR A 33 -2.50 11.05 8.87
N GLU A 34 -1.30 11.46 8.43
CA GLU A 34 -0.66 12.68 8.88
C GLU A 34 -0.72 13.71 7.75
N PRO A 35 -1.59 14.74 7.85
CA PRO A 35 -1.65 15.78 6.85
C PRO A 35 -0.36 16.62 6.86
N PRO A 36 -0.09 17.40 5.80
CA PRO A 36 1.08 18.26 5.75
C PRO A 36 1.16 19.17 6.97
N ALA A 37 2.37 19.38 7.48
CA ALA A 37 2.61 20.20 8.67
C ALA A 37 2.27 21.68 8.48
N GLU A 38 2.28 22.18 7.24
CA GLU A 38 1.93 23.54 6.91
C GLU A 38 0.66 23.56 6.06
N PRO A 39 -0.33 24.42 6.40
CA PRO A 39 -1.49 24.57 5.55
C PRO A 39 -1.04 25.10 4.20
N ARG A 40 -1.34 24.34 3.15
CA ARG A 40 -1.07 24.77 1.80
C ARG A 40 -2.14 25.73 1.32
N ASP A 41 -1.74 26.57 0.41
CA ASP A 41 -2.63 27.47 -0.29
C ASP A 41 -3.75 26.65 -0.93
N GLU A 42 -4.98 27.14 -0.90
CA GLU A 42 -6.14 26.46 -1.48
C GLU A 42 -5.98 26.17 -2.97
N THR A 43 -5.05 26.87 -3.61
CA THR A 43 -4.73 26.69 -5.02
C THR A 43 -3.69 25.61 -5.28
N ALA A 44 -3.15 24.98 -4.22
CA ALA A 44 -2.16 23.92 -4.38
C ALA A 44 -2.79 22.72 -5.10
N ALA A 45 -2.24 22.37 -6.25
CA ALA A 45 -2.71 21.23 -7.04
C ALA A 45 -2.27 19.90 -6.49
N MET A 46 -1.27 19.90 -5.61
CA MET A 46 -0.68 18.68 -5.06
C MET A 46 -0.47 18.79 -3.55
N GLU A 47 -0.64 17.67 -2.88
CA GLU A 47 -0.41 17.53 -1.46
C GLU A 47 0.58 16.40 -1.22
N VAL A 48 1.45 16.57 -0.22
CA VAL A 48 2.30 15.50 0.28
C VAL A 48 1.80 15.12 1.66
N ALA A 49 1.32 13.89 1.80
CA ALA A 49 0.79 13.38 3.05
C ALA A 49 1.54 12.11 3.46
N THR A 50 1.66 11.89 4.76
CA THR A 50 2.28 10.69 5.30
C THR A 50 1.19 9.77 5.85
N LEU A 51 1.25 8.49 5.48
CA LEU A 51 0.36 7.46 6.01
C LEU A 51 1.22 6.46 6.78
N VAL A 52 0.92 6.31 8.05
CA VAL A 52 1.61 5.37 8.93
C VAL A 52 0.75 4.12 9.07
N LEU A 53 1.23 3.01 8.58
CA LEU A 53 0.50 1.74 8.61
C LEU A 53 1.02 0.87 9.75
N THR A 54 0.11 0.41 10.58
CA THR A 54 0.42 -0.50 11.68
C THR A 54 -0.37 -1.78 11.48
N VAL A 55 0.30 -2.91 11.36
CA VAL A 55 -0.36 -4.19 11.08
C VAL A 55 0.28 -5.31 11.88
N THR A 56 -0.56 -6.24 12.33
CA THR A 56 -0.14 -7.52 12.88
C THR A 56 -0.32 -8.56 11.79
N GLY A 57 0.76 -9.13 11.30
CA GLY A 57 0.71 -10.17 10.27
C GLY A 57 1.37 -9.76 8.95
N PRO A 58 1.11 -10.51 7.87
CA PRO A 58 1.76 -10.27 6.59
C PRO A 58 1.25 -8.96 5.96
N LEU A 59 2.10 -7.97 5.99
CA LEU A 59 1.79 -6.58 5.65
C LEU A 59 1.85 -6.28 4.15
N TRP A 60 2.92 -6.73 3.49
CA TRP A 60 3.21 -6.30 2.14
C TRP A 60 2.20 -6.74 1.08
N PRO A 61 1.69 -7.99 1.09
CA PRO A 61 0.68 -8.36 0.12
C PRO A 61 -0.57 -7.47 0.16
N ALA A 62 -1.00 -7.06 1.36
CA ALA A 62 -2.14 -6.16 1.49
C ALA A 62 -1.81 -4.76 0.97
N ILE A 63 -0.61 -4.26 1.21
CA ILE A 63 -0.17 -2.96 0.70
C ILE A 63 -0.08 -2.98 -0.83
N TRP A 64 0.49 -4.03 -1.42
CA TRP A 64 0.55 -4.16 -2.88
C TRP A 64 -0.84 -4.14 -3.50
N ASP A 65 -1.79 -4.87 -2.90
CA ASP A 65 -3.17 -4.90 -3.38
C ASP A 65 -3.84 -3.53 -3.28
N ALA A 66 -3.63 -2.81 -2.18
CA ALA A 66 -4.20 -1.48 -1.98
C ALA A 66 -3.66 -0.49 -3.02
N VAL A 67 -2.34 -0.50 -3.24
CA VAL A 67 -1.71 0.39 -4.24
C VAL A 67 -2.22 0.07 -5.64
N ARG A 68 -2.36 -1.21 -5.97
CA ARG A 68 -2.89 -1.62 -7.27
C ARG A 68 -4.33 -1.14 -7.46
N LYS A 69 -5.18 -1.30 -6.46
CA LYS A 69 -6.57 -0.83 -6.51
C LYS A 69 -6.64 0.68 -6.69
N PHE A 70 -5.82 1.42 -5.96
CA PHE A 70 -5.78 2.87 -6.06
C PHE A 70 -5.36 3.32 -7.46
N LYS A 71 -4.32 2.71 -8.02
CA LYS A 71 -3.83 3.05 -9.36
C LYS A 71 -4.76 2.60 -10.49
N ALA A 72 -5.68 1.69 -10.21
CA ALA A 72 -6.70 1.28 -11.18
C ALA A 72 -7.74 2.37 -11.40
N PHE A 73 -7.92 3.29 -10.45
CA PHE A 73 -8.74 4.48 -10.67
C PHE A 73 -7.95 5.45 -11.54
N GLU A 74 -8.62 6.06 -12.50
CA GLU A 74 -8.01 7.04 -13.40
C GLU A 74 -7.30 8.16 -12.63
N ILE A 75 -7.91 8.61 -11.55
CA ILE A 75 -7.39 9.65 -10.68
C ILE A 75 -6.12 9.23 -9.92
N GLY A 76 -5.95 7.94 -9.65
CA GLY A 76 -4.79 7.41 -8.93
C GLY A 76 -3.53 7.32 -9.77
N GLN A 77 -3.66 7.39 -11.10
CA GLN A 77 -2.53 7.26 -12.01
C GLN A 77 -1.57 8.45 -11.96
N GLY A 78 -2.08 9.63 -11.60
CA GLY A 78 -1.26 10.82 -11.46
C GLY A 78 -0.60 10.98 -10.09
N ALA A 79 -0.90 10.10 -9.15
CA ALA A 79 -0.35 10.17 -7.80
C ALA A 79 0.97 9.40 -7.72
N LYS A 80 1.87 9.91 -6.86
CA LYS A 80 3.11 9.21 -6.55
C LYS A 80 3.05 8.68 -5.13
N ILE A 81 3.28 7.38 -4.97
CA ILE A 81 3.34 6.72 -3.68
C ILE A 81 4.76 6.24 -3.46
N SER A 82 5.37 6.65 -2.36
CA SER A 82 6.74 6.30 -2.01
C SER A 82 6.75 5.62 -0.64
N GLY A 83 7.74 4.77 -0.41
CA GLY A 83 7.88 4.05 0.85
C GLY A 83 9.13 3.21 0.87
N PRO A 84 9.19 2.18 1.73
CA PRO A 84 10.31 1.27 1.77
C PRO A 84 10.51 0.54 0.43
N PRO A 85 11.71 -0.03 0.19
CA PRO A 85 12.00 -0.72 -1.08
C PRO A 85 11.01 -1.83 -1.44
N GLU A 86 10.41 -2.47 -0.45
CA GLU A 86 9.42 -3.54 -0.66
C GLU A 86 8.18 -3.07 -1.42
N LEU A 87 7.90 -1.77 -1.40
CA LEU A 87 6.79 -1.20 -2.15
C LEU A 87 6.96 -1.36 -3.65
N GLU A 88 8.20 -1.28 -4.14
CA GLU A 88 8.55 -1.32 -5.56
C GLU A 88 9.31 -2.58 -5.96
N MET A 89 9.10 -3.67 -5.23
CA MET A 89 9.74 -4.94 -5.56
C MET A 89 9.30 -5.45 -6.94
N SER A 90 10.22 -6.13 -7.62
CA SER A 90 9.91 -6.80 -8.88
C SER A 90 8.88 -7.90 -8.65
N THR A 91 8.23 -8.34 -9.74
CA THR A 91 7.29 -9.48 -9.68
C THR A 91 7.97 -10.71 -9.07
N GLU A 92 9.19 -11.00 -9.49
CA GLU A 92 9.96 -12.15 -8.99
C GLU A 92 10.19 -12.06 -7.48
N ASP A 93 10.59 -10.88 -6.99
CA ASP A 93 10.84 -10.68 -5.57
C ASP A 93 9.56 -10.75 -4.74
N ARG A 94 8.44 -10.25 -5.27
CA ARG A 94 7.14 -10.36 -4.61
C ARG A 94 6.72 -11.82 -4.47
N LEU A 95 6.89 -12.60 -5.52
CA LEU A 95 6.57 -14.03 -5.49
C LEU A 95 7.44 -14.77 -4.48
N ALA A 96 8.74 -14.45 -4.43
CA ALA A 96 9.65 -15.02 -3.44
C ALA A 96 9.23 -14.67 -2.02
N MET A 97 8.77 -13.45 -1.78
CA MET A 97 8.27 -13.05 -0.46
C MET A 97 7.03 -13.84 -0.08
N LEU A 98 6.09 -14.03 -1.02
CA LEU A 98 4.89 -14.83 -0.77
C LEU A 98 5.26 -16.27 -0.37
N ASP A 99 6.23 -16.86 -1.05
CA ASP A 99 6.69 -18.22 -0.73
C ASP A 99 7.25 -18.29 0.68
N ARG A 100 8.05 -17.29 1.09
CA ARG A 100 8.58 -17.23 2.45
C ARG A 100 7.49 -17.07 3.49
N LEU A 101 6.50 -16.20 3.23
CA LEU A 101 5.39 -15.97 4.16
C LEU A 101 4.56 -17.24 4.35
N ARG A 102 4.32 -18.00 3.26
CA ARG A 102 3.64 -19.28 3.34
C ARG A 102 4.45 -20.27 4.16
N ASP A 103 5.74 -20.41 3.87
CA ASP A 103 6.62 -21.36 4.56
C ASP A 103 6.76 -21.04 6.05
N GLN A 104 6.66 -19.77 6.41
CA GLN A 104 6.68 -19.31 7.80
C GLN A 104 5.32 -19.42 8.50
N GLY A 105 4.29 -19.87 7.78
CA GLY A 105 2.94 -19.97 8.32
C GLY A 105 2.24 -18.65 8.54
N LYS A 106 2.73 -17.56 7.97
CA LYS A 106 2.15 -16.22 8.13
C LYS A 106 0.97 -15.97 7.20
N ILE A 107 0.89 -16.70 6.11
CA ILE A 107 -0.27 -16.72 5.22
C ILE A 107 -0.64 -18.19 4.94
N THR A 108 -1.92 -18.40 4.62
CA THR A 108 -2.41 -19.72 4.25
C THR A 108 -2.04 -20.03 2.80
N ALA A 109 -2.13 -21.31 2.42
CA ALA A 109 -1.94 -21.72 1.03
C ALA A 109 -2.95 -21.03 0.10
N GLU A 110 -4.17 -20.79 0.56
CA GLU A 110 -5.20 -20.09 -0.19
C GLU A 110 -4.86 -18.63 -0.39
N GLU A 111 -4.41 -17.96 0.66
CA GLU A 111 -3.95 -16.56 0.57
C GLU A 111 -2.75 -16.43 -0.35
N HIS A 112 -1.80 -17.36 -0.26
CA HIS A 112 -0.65 -17.39 -1.14
C HIS A 112 -1.08 -17.50 -2.62
N ALA A 113 -1.99 -18.43 -2.93
CA ALA A 113 -2.48 -18.63 -4.29
C ALA A 113 -3.20 -17.38 -4.81
N LEU A 114 -4.00 -16.73 -3.96
CA LEU A 114 -4.73 -15.53 -4.32
C LEU A 114 -3.79 -14.37 -4.67
N HIS A 115 -2.83 -14.09 -3.79
CA HIS A 115 -1.86 -13.00 -4.02
C HIS A 115 -0.96 -13.30 -5.21
N ARG A 116 -0.55 -14.54 -5.38
CA ARG A 116 0.25 -14.97 -6.53
C ARG A 116 -0.49 -14.70 -7.83
N ALA A 117 -1.76 -15.08 -7.90
CA ALA A 117 -2.58 -14.84 -9.08
C ALA A 117 -2.70 -13.34 -9.40
N ARG A 118 -2.87 -12.50 -8.37
CA ARG A 118 -2.94 -11.04 -8.55
C ARG A 118 -1.64 -10.46 -9.08
N ILE A 119 -0.50 -10.90 -8.55
CA ILE A 119 0.80 -10.42 -9.00
C ILE A 119 1.05 -10.82 -10.46
N LEU A 120 0.75 -12.06 -10.80
CA LEU A 120 0.90 -12.56 -12.18
C LEU A 120 -0.06 -11.87 -13.13
N GLY A 121 -1.23 -11.47 -12.66
CA GLY A 121 -2.20 -10.73 -13.45
C GLY A 121 -1.78 -9.29 -13.80
N GLU A 122 -0.75 -8.77 -13.14
CA GLU A 122 -0.20 -7.43 -13.44
C GLU A 122 0.78 -7.43 -14.62
N LEU A 123 1.17 -8.60 -15.10
CA LEU A 123 2.12 -8.74 -16.19
C LEU A 123 1.50 -8.41 -17.56
#